data_c77f1b86206ee4327dc5bb1d844b02ed
#
_entry.id   c77f1b86206ee4327dc5bb1d844b02ed
#
_cell.length_a   1.000
_cell.length_b   1.000
_cell.length_c   1.000
_cell.angle_alpha   90.00
_cell.angle_beta   90.00
_cell.angle_gamma   90.00
#
_symmetry.space_group_name_H-M   'P 1'
#
loop_
_entity.id
_entity.type
_entity.pdbx_description
1 polymer ?
#
loop_
_entity_poly.entity_id
_entity_poly.type
_entity_poly.pdbx_seq_one_letter_code
_entity_poly.pdbx_strand_id
1 'polypeptide(L)'
;MFSLIYVPDDSLWQGDTWMYDDLCIYQSNPVACFNNRIFRKIVDKRTDAVEYENKRENYLCKHNNIKYKGLGVEGYIEITKVRKGKRKKDDAWWKGRKVWLGLDLSMTEDNVSVDMKTYEGDTKDDAVLYTRTVGFIPAGRIAQKSKKEGVDYNALIRSGCCIACGDEVIDYTAVEDYILTLEDKLGVEIQQIGYDRWNALSSVQKFEKAGYTCVEIKQHSSVLHSPTKWLKECILSGRYQYDENQMLEINFQNARCTEDTNKNKYVNKKKSGDKVDQVVGNINSTYLIEQELLYGTSEYFVQMI
;
A
#
# COMPACT_ATOMS: atom_id res chain seq x y z
N MET A 1 20.97 -16.24 22.58
CA MET A 1 20.54 -17.29 21.63
C MET A 1 21.10 -16.92 20.28
N PHE A 2 21.95 -17.75 19.67
CA PHE A 2 22.42 -17.52 18.30
C PHE A 2 21.48 -18.27 17.36
N SER A 3 20.93 -17.60 16.36
CA SER A 3 20.25 -18.26 15.25
C SER A 3 21.17 -18.23 14.02
N LEU A 4 21.39 -19.39 13.43
CA LEU A 4 22.16 -19.56 12.21
C LEU A 4 21.19 -19.88 11.07
N ILE A 5 21.23 -19.09 10.00
CA ILE A 5 20.43 -19.32 8.80
C ILE A 5 21.42 -19.56 7.65
N TYR A 6 21.29 -20.70 6.99
CA TYR A 6 22.07 -21.03 5.80
C TYR A 6 21.36 -20.42 4.58
N VAL A 7 22.03 -19.52 3.86
CA VAL A 7 21.53 -18.84 2.67
C VAL A 7 22.53 -19.05 1.54
N PRO A 8 22.08 -19.30 0.30
CA PRO A 8 23.00 -19.43 -0.83
C PRO A 8 23.60 -18.07 -1.20
N ASP A 9 24.75 -18.09 -1.85
CA ASP A 9 25.36 -16.89 -2.41
C ASP A 9 24.39 -16.16 -3.35
N ASP A 10 24.44 -14.84 -3.33
CA ASP A 10 23.54 -14.00 -4.13
C ASP A 10 23.59 -14.35 -5.63
N SER A 11 24.76 -14.67 -6.15
CA SER A 11 24.96 -15.07 -7.55
C SER A 11 24.21 -16.35 -7.95
N LEU A 12 23.92 -17.23 -6.97
CA LEU A 12 23.21 -18.49 -7.22
C LEU A 12 21.70 -18.35 -7.28
N TRP A 13 21.11 -17.31 -6.68
CA TRP A 13 19.66 -17.21 -6.60
C TRP A 13 19.06 -15.93 -7.23
N GLN A 14 19.84 -14.88 -7.45
CA GLN A 14 19.34 -13.62 -8.05
C GLN A 14 19.06 -13.72 -9.57
N GLY A 15 19.57 -14.74 -10.23
CA GLY A 15 19.28 -15.05 -11.63
C GLY A 15 18.57 -16.39 -11.76
N ASP A 16 18.84 -17.08 -12.85
CA ASP A 16 18.25 -18.40 -13.17
C ASP A 16 19.10 -19.59 -12.67
N THR A 17 20.27 -19.34 -12.08
CA THR A 17 21.23 -20.38 -11.65
C THR A 17 20.62 -21.36 -10.66
N TRP A 18 19.75 -20.91 -9.76
CA TRP A 18 19.03 -21.76 -8.80
C TRP A 18 18.17 -22.84 -9.47
N MET A 19 17.79 -22.66 -10.74
CA MET A 19 16.92 -23.60 -11.48
C MET A 19 17.64 -24.90 -11.81
N TYR A 20 18.97 -24.89 -11.91
CA TYR A 20 19.75 -26.03 -12.36
C TYR A 20 20.99 -26.33 -11.49
N ASP A 21 21.48 -25.38 -10.71
CA ASP A 21 22.70 -25.59 -9.91
C ASP A 21 22.33 -26.11 -8.50
N ASP A 22 22.87 -27.31 -8.20
CA ASP A 22 22.64 -27.97 -6.91
C ASP A 22 23.36 -27.28 -5.76
N LEU A 23 24.37 -26.45 -6.04
CA LEU A 23 25.10 -25.70 -5.03
C LEU A 23 24.16 -24.78 -4.22
N CYS A 24 23.14 -24.22 -4.88
CA CYS A 24 22.10 -23.45 -4.23
C CYS A 24 21.35 -24.27 -3.14
N ILE A 25 21.07 -25.55 -3.41
CA ILE A 25 20.45 -26.47 -2.44
C ILE A 25 21.42 -26.77 -1.30
N TYR A 26 22.67 -27.09 -1.60
CA TYR A 26 23.67 -27.49 -0.59
C TYR A 26 24.01 -26.34 0.36
N GLN A 27 24.17 -25.12 -0.15
CA GLN A 27 24.42 -23.94 0.70
C GLN A 27 23.26 -23.62 1.62
N SER A 28 22.02 -23.79 1.13
CA SER A 28 20.81 -23.52 1.92
C SER A 28 20.47 -24.63 2.90
N ASN A 29 20.83 -25.87 2.57
CA ASN A 29 20.44 -27.08 3.30
C ASN A 29 21.64 -28.02 3.46
N PRO A 30 22.61 -27.74 4.34
CA PRO A 30 23.81 -28.58 4.50
C PRO A 30 23.53 -30.07 4.76
N VAL A 31 22.38 -30.36 5.39
CA VAL A 31 21.93 -31.75 5.62
C VAL A 31 21.70 -32.50 4.30
N ALA A 32 21.35 -31.80 3.21
CA ALA A 32 21.13 -32.39 1.90
C ALA A 32 22.42 -33.00 1.32
N CYS A 33 23.61 -32.51 1.73
CA CYS A 33 24.90 -33.07 1.35
C CYS A 33 25.08 -34.52 1.82
N PHE A 34 24.43 -34.89 2.94
CA PHE A 34 24.60 -36.20 3.60
C PHE A 34 23.33 -37.04 3.55
N ASN A 35 22.22 -36.51 3.07
CA ASN A 35 20.93 -37.18 3.03
C ASN A 35 20.25 -37.06 1.66
N ASN A 36 20.48 -38.10 0.83
CA ASN A 36 19.96 -38.12 -0.53
C ASN A 36 18.43 -38.07 -0.62
N ARG A 37 17.70 -38.53 0.41
CA ARG A 37 16.23 -38.44 0.45
C ARG A 37 15.77 -36.98 0.59
N ILE A 38 16.47 -36.21 1.43
CA ILE A 38 16.18 -34.79 1.60
C ILE A 38 16.52 -34.03 0.31
N PHE A 39 17.72 -34.31 -0.24
CA PHE A 39 18.16 -33.70 -1.49
C PHE A 39 17.14 -33.91 -2.62
N ARG A 40 16.73 -35.15 -2.89
CA ARG A 40 15.73 -35.46 -3.94
C ARG A 40 14.42 -34.73 -3.74
N LYS A 41 13.89 -34.65 -2.50
CA LYS A 41 12.66 -33.91 -2.21
C LYS A 41 12.78 -32.41 -2.54
N ILE A 42 13.96 -31.82 -2.31
CA ILE A 42 14.18 -30.41 -2.64
C ILE A 42 14.30 -30.23 -4.16
N VAL A 43 14.97 -31.17 -4.85
CA VAL A 43 15.04 -31.18 -6.33
C VAL A 43 13.65 -31.29 -6.96
N ASP A 44 12.78 -32.17 -6.45
CA ASP A 44 11.40 -32.29 -6.93
C ASP A 44 10.64 -30.96 -6.79
N LYS A 45 10.84 -30.24 -5.66
CA LYS A 45 10.24 -28.92 -5.45
C LYS A 45 10.86 -27.84 -6.33
N ARG A 46 12.14 -27.96 -6.66
CA ARG A 46 12.81 -27.09 -7.64
C ARG A 46 12.21 -27.30 -9.03
N THR A 47 12.04 -28.54 -9.45
CA THR A 47 11.42 -28.87 -10.75
C THR A 47 10.01 -28.27 -10.85
N ASP A 48 9.18 -28.45 -9.81
CA ASP A 48 7.87 -27.80 -9.71
C ASP A 48 7.98 -26.25 -9.88
N ALA A 49 8.99 -25.63 -9.26
CA ALA A 49 9.16 -24.19 -9.28
C ALA A 49 9.73 -23.65 -10.60
N VAL A 50 10.49 -24.47 -11.33
CA VAL A 50 10.95 -24.16 -12.69
C VAL A 50 9.79 -24.19 -13.66
N GLU A 51 8.92 -25.21 -13.56
CA GLU A 51 7.78 -25.40 -14.44
C GLU A 51 6.67 -24.38 -14.17
N TYR A 52 6.41 -24.09 -12.88
CA TYR A 52 5.30 -23.20 -12.46
C TYR A 52 5.84 -21.94 -11.77
N GLU A 53 5.75 -20.81 -12.44
CA GLU A 53 6.26 -19.52 -11.96
C GLU A 53 5.69 -19.12 -10.59
N ASN A 54 4.41 -19.38 -10.34
CA ASN A 54 3.75 -19.11 -9.07
C ASN A 54 4.29 -19.94 -7.88
N LYS A 55 5.07 -20.98 -8.12
CA LYS A 55 5.71 -21.80 -7.08
C LYS A 55 7.14 -21.34 -6.77
N ARG A 56 7.77 -20.52 -7.62
CA ARG A 56 9.18 -20.11 -7.51
C ARG A 56 9.51 -19.48 -6.18
N GLU A 57 8.73 -18.49 -5.79
CA GLU A 57 8.95 -17.78 -4.55
C GLU A 57 8.83 -18.70 -3.33
N ASN A 58 7.79 -19.55 -3.30
CA ASN A 58 7.60 -20.52 -2.22
C ASN A 58 8.80 -21.48 -2.12
N TYR A 59 9.36 -21.92 -3.26
CA TYR A 59 10.56 -22.73 -3.31
C TYR A 59 11.77 -21.98 -2.75
N LEU A 60 12.08 -20.80 -3.26
CA LEU A 60 13.21 -19.98 -2.83
C LEU A 60 13.14 -19.65 -1.33
N CYS A 61 11.96 -19.32 -0.83
CA CYS A 61 11.80 -19.00 0.59
C CYS A 61 11.90 -20.21 1.51
N LYS A 62 11.22 -21.31 1.17
CA LYS A 62 11.14 -22.49 2.06
C LYS A 62 12.32 -23.45 1.94
N HIS A 63 12.96 -23.50 0.79
CA HIS A 63 14.02 -24.45 0.51
C HIS A 63 15.40 -23.81 0.33
N ASN A 64 15.44 -22.52 0.01
CA ASN A 64 16.70 -21.79 -0.10
C ASN A 64 16.86 -20.69 0.94
N ASN A 65 15.94 -20.58 1.90
CA ASN A 65 15.94 -19.60 3.00
C ASN A 65 16.08 -18.13 2.53
N ILE A 66 15.70 -17.87 1.29
CA ILE A 66 15.70 -16.52 0.73
C ILE A 66 14.54 -15.73 1.36
N LYS A 67 14.83 -14.51 1.81
CA LYS A 67 13.81 -13.65 2.36
C LYS A 67 12.69 -13.46 1.33
N TYR A 68 11.44 -13.69 1.75
CA TYR A 68 10.26 -13.47 0.93
C TYR A 68 10.25 -12.04 0.37
N LYS A 69 10.27 -11.92 -0.95
CA LYS A 69 10.26 -10.63 -1.66
C LYS A 69 8.98 -10.41 -2.46
N GLY A 70 8.05 -11.35 -2.42
CA GLY A 70 6.80 -11.27 -3.20
C GLY A 70 6.98 -11.63 -4.67
N LEU A 71 7.81 -12.64 -5.00
CA LEU A 71 8.12 -13.02 -6.40
C LEU A 71 6.97 -13.74 -7.15
N GLY A 72 5.90 -14.13 -6.48
CA GLY A 72 4.66 -14.65 -7.11
C GLY A 72 3.54 -13.62 -7.12
N VAL A 73 3.78 -12.47 -6.52
CA VAL A 73 2.89 -11.32 -6.48
C VAL A 73 3.74 -10.14 -6.90
N GLU A 74 3.48 -9.59 -8.05
CA GLU A 74 4.24 -8.48 -8.61
C GLU A 74 4.26 -7.31 -7.62
N GLY A 75 5.45 -6.84 -7.24
CA GLY A 75 5.59 -5.60 -6.47
C GLY A 75 4.86 -4.48 -7.20
N TYR A 76 4.08 -3.67 -6.48
CA TYR A 76 3.30 -2.63 -7.11
C TYR A 76 4.19 -1.66 -7.89
N ILE A 77 5.24 -1.16 -7.23
CA ILE A 77 6.19 -0.24 -7.86
C ILE A 77 7.52 -0.22 -7.09
N GLU A 78 8.62 0.06 -7.78
CA GLU A 78 9.92 0.29 -7.12
C GLU A 78 9.90 1.59 -6.33
N ILE A 79 10.35 1.54 -5.08
CA ILE A 79 10.39 2.70 -4.19
C ILE A 79 11.25 3.86 -4.71
N THR A 80 12.29 3.56 -5.47
CA THR A 80 13.15 4.56 -6.11
C THR A 80 12.38 5.46 -7.09
N LYS A 81 11.33 4.92 -7.74
CA LYS A 81 10.45 5.68 -8.64
C LYS A 81 9.52 6.59 -7.83
N VAL A 82 8.92 6.06 -6.75
CA VAL A 82 8.06 6.84 -5.85
C VAL A 82 8.84 8.04 -5.26
N ARG A 83 10.05 7.78 -4.75
CA ARG A 83 10.91 8.82 -4.11
C ARG A 83 11.27 9.98 -5.02
N LYS A 84 11.20 9.83 -6.33
CA LYS A 84 11.40 10.95 -7.26
C LYS A 84 10.33 12.03 -7.12
N GLY A 85 9.14 11.67 -6.69
CA GLY A 85 8.03 12.59 -6.43
C GLY A 85 8.00 13.17 -5.01
N LYS A 86 8.99 12.87 -4.15
CA LYS A 86 9.05 13.42 -2.81
C LYS A 86 9.27 14.95 -2.84
N ARG A 87 8.44 15.66 -2.08
CA ARG A 87 8.58 17.10 -1.85
C ARG A 87 8.58 17.41 -0.36
N LYS A 88 9.09 18.57 -0.01
CA LYS A 88 9.02 19.06 1.37
C LYS A 88 7.55 19.36 1.72
N LYS A 89 7.16 18.97 2.94
CA LYS A 89 5.84 19.28 3.48
C LYS A 89 5.66 20.80 3.64
N ASP A 90 4.61 21.35 3.05
CA ASP A 90 4.29 22.77 3.11
C ASP A 90 2.77 22.96 3.23
N ASP A 91 2.30 23.49 4.36
CA ASP A 91 0.89 23.72 4.62
C ASP A 91 0.33 24.87 3.79
N ALA A 92 1.13 25.91 3.57
CA ALA A 92 0.71 27.08 2.80
C ALA A 92 0.40 26.76 1.33
N TRP A 93 1.09 25.75 0.78
CA TRP A 93 0.87 25.32 -0.60
C TRP A 93 -0.53 24.73 -0.82
N TRP A 94 -1.15 24.14 0.22
CA TRP A 94 -2.47 23.52 0.14
C TRP A 94 -3.63 24.52 0.15
N LYS A 95 -3.40 25.76 0.65
CA LYS A 95 -4.45 26.76 0.81
C LYS A 95 -5.17 27.08 -0.49
N GLY A 96 -6.51 27.03 -0.45
CA GLY A 96 -7.40 27.30 -1.59
C GLY A 96 -7.50 26.18 -2.61
N ARG A 97 -6.89 25.01 -2.35
CA ARG A 97 -6.96 23.88 -3.28
C ARG A 97 -8.18 23.01 -3.01
N LYS A 98 -8.83 22.57 -4.09
CA LYS A 98 -9.82 21.51 -4.06
C LYS A 98 -9.12 20.19 -3.78
N VAL A 99 -9.66 19.39 -2.86
CA VAL A 99 -9.06 18.12 -2.46
C VAL A 99 -10.08 17.00 -2.41
N TRP A 100 -9.61 15.79 -2.70
CA TRP A 100 -10.35 14.53 -2.59
C TRP A 100 -9.70 13.67 -1.51
N LEU A 101 -10.50 13.19 -0.58
CA LEU A 101 -10.00 12.34 0.51
C LEU A 101 -10.23 10.88 0.19
N GLY A 102 -9.20 10.06 0.37
CA GLY A 102 -9.28 8.60 0.30
C GLY A 102 -9.05 7.99 1.67
N LEU A 103 -10.05 7.32 2.20
CA LEU A 103 -9.98 6.68 3.51
C LEU A 103 -9.72 5.18 3.37
N ASP A 104 -8.90 4.66 4.26
CA ASP A 104 -8.78 3.26 4.55
C ASP A 104 -8.99 3.04 6.04
N LEU A 105 -10.23 2.71 6.40
CA LEU A 105 -10.66 2.51 7.78
C LEU A 105 -10.56 1.02 8.13
N SER A 106 -9.66 0.68 9.04
CA SER A 106 -9.43 -0.70 9.46
C SER A 106 -10.32 -1.10 10.66
N MET A 107 -10.47 -2.41 10.88
CA MET A 107 -11.04 -2.93 12.14
C MET A 107 -10.00 -2.87 13.26
N THR A 108 -10.39 -2.43 14.41
CA THR A 108 -9.83 -2.47 15.78
C THR A 108 -8.31 -2.45 16.00
N GLU A 109 -7.49 -3.24 15.32
CA GLU A 109 -6.06 -3.40 15.65
C GLU A 109 -5.12 -2.90 14.55
N ASP A 110 -5.67 -2.51 13.42
CA ASP A 110 -4.92 -2.12 12.24
C ASP A 110 -4.71 -0.59 12.17
N ASN A 111 -3.88 -0.15 11.24
CA ASN A 111 -3.71 1.28 11.02
C ASN A 111 -4.89 1.81 10.19
N VAL A 112 -5.25 3.06 10.44
CA VAL A 112 -6.17 3.82 9.60
C VAL A 112 -5.36 4.79 8.76
N SER A 113 -5.80 5.07 7.54
CA SER A 113 -5.16 6.03 6.64
C SER A 113 -6.16 7.05 6.10
N VAL A 114 -5.74 8.31 6.11
CA VAL A 114 -6.40 9.41 5.41
C VAL A 114 -5.42 9.96 4.38
N ASP A 115 -5.77 9.84 3.12
CA ASP A 115 -5.04 10.43 2.00
C ASP A 115 -5.79 11.65 1.49
N MET A 116 -5.15 12.80 1.48
CA MET A 116 -5.65 14.05 0.90
C MET A 116 -4.92 14.29 -0.42
N LYS A 117 -5.67 14.39 -1.51
CA LYS A 117 -5.11 14.54 -2.85
C LYS A 117 -5.74 15.69 -3.61
N THR A 118 -4.91 16.39 -4.39
CA THR A 118 -5.32 17.36 -5.39
C THR A 118 -4.61 17.08 -6.70
N TYR A 119 -5.01 17.74 -7.77
CA TYR A 119 -4.35 17.62 -9.07
C TYR A 119 -4.27 18.97 -9.78
N GLU A 120 -3.37 19.05 -10.75
CA GLU A 120 -3.25 20.12 -11.73
C GLU A 120 -3.27 19.49 -13.13
N GLY A 121 -4.01 20.06 -14.07
CA GLY A 121 -4.23 19.54 -15.43
C GLY A 121 -5.71 19.35 -15.72
N ASP A 122 -6.04 19.13 -16.99
CA ASP A 122 -7.43 19.08 -17.48
C ASP A 122 -7.88 17.66 -17.84
N THR A 123 -6.95 16.73 -18.03
CA THR A 123 -7.21 15.34 -18.45
C THR A 123 -6.37 14.35 -17.66
N LYS A 124 -6.72 13.07 -17.72
CA LYS A 124 -5.90 12.00 -17.11
C LYS A 124 -4.46 11.96 -17.62
N ASP A 125 -4.24 12.36 -18.87
CA ASP A 125 -2.94 12.22 -19.52
C ASP A 125 -1.96 13.32 -19.11
N ASP A 126 -2.45 14.51 -18.77
CA ASP A 126 -1.64 15.65 -18.32
C ASP A 126 -1.71 15.89 -16.82
N ALA A 127 -2.68 15.34 -16.12
CA ALA A 127 -2.84 15.56 -14.70
C ALA A 127 -1.60 15.19 -13.87
N VAL A 128 -1.17 16.12 -13.03
CA VAL A 128 -0.14 15.92 -12.00
C VAL A 128 -0.84 15.78 -10.66
N LEU A 129 -0.65 14.64 -10.00
CA LEU A 129 -1.24 14.33 -8.70
C LEU A 129 -0.35 14.79 -7.56
N TYR A 130 -0.92 15.47 -6.57
CA TYR A 130 -0.25 15.87 -5.34
C TYR A 130 -0.96 15.24 -4.16
N THR A 131 -0.24 14.59 -3.27
CA THR A 131 -0.82 13.88 -2.14
C THR A 131 -0.17 14.22 -0.81
N ARG A 132 -0.98 14.23 0.24
CA ARG A 132 -0.58 14.25 1.65
C ARG A 132 -1.34 13.16 2.37
N THR A 133 -0.62 12.22 2.93
CA THR A 133 -1.19 11.07 3.63
C THR A 133 -0.83 11.11 5.11
N VAL A 134 -1.77 10.76 5.97
CA VAL A 134 -1.56 10.61 7.42
C VAL A 134 -2.09 9.25 7.85
N GLY A 135 -1.30 8.53 8.63
CA GLY A 135 -1.72 7.30 9.29
C GLY A 135 -2.25 7.56 10.71
N PHE A 136 -3.10 6.68 11.21
CA PHE A 136 -3.50 6.65 12.63
C PHE A 136 -3.18 5.28 13.19
N ILE A 137 -2.69 5.25 14.43
CA ILE A 137 -2.19 4.04 15.07
C ILE A 137 -2.66 3.99 16.53
N PRO A 138 -3.08 2.83 17.05
CA PRO A 138 -3.43 2.69 18.46
C PRO A 138 -2.24 2.99 19.35
N ALA A 139 -2.38 3.95 20.28
CA ALA A 139 -1.28 4.44 21.11
C ALA A 139 -0.70 3.35 22.02
N GLY A 140 -1.55 2.51 22.61
CA GLY A 140 -1.14 1.40 23.49
C GLY A 140 -0.40 0.28 22.76
N ARG A 141 -0.51 0.20 21.43
CA ARG A 141 0.12 -0.85 20.62
C ARG A 141 1.42 -0.45 19.92
N ILE A 142 1.88 0.78 20.07
CA ILE A 142 3.06 1.30 19.36
C ILE A 142 4.28 0.40 19.56
N ALA A 143 4.60 0.04 20.79
CA ALA A 143 5.78 -0.79 21.08
C ALA A 143 5.68 -2.20 20.48
N GLN A 144 4.51 -2.82 20.58
CA GLN A 144 4.26 -4.15 20.02
C GLN A 144 4.33 -4.13 18.48
N LYS A 145 3.68 -3.15 17.86
CA LYS A 145 3.66 -2.99 16.39
C LYS A 145 5.05 -2.67 15.87
N SER A 146 5.80 -1.77 16.51
CA SER A 146 7.17 -1.44 16.11
C SER A 146 8.07 -2.69 16.11
N LYS A 147 7.95 -3.55 17.12
CA LYS A 147 8.71 -4.80 17.19
C LYS A 147 8.26 -5.81 16.13
N LYS A 148 6.95 -5.96 15.90
CA LYS A 148 6.38 -6.94 14.97
C LYS A 148 6.66 -6.58 13.51
N GLU A 149 6.50 -5.31 13.18
CA GLU A 149 6.56 -4.80 11.80
C GLU A 149 7.96 -4.26 11.43
N GLY A 150 8.88 -4.16 12.42
CA GLY A 150 10.24 -3.64 12.20
C GLY A 150 10.26 -2.15 11.85
N VAL A 151 9.25 -1.39 12.30
CA VAL A 151 9.06 0.03 11.99
C VAL A 151 9.15 0.86 13.28
N ASP A 152 9.95 1.92 13.30
CA ASP A 152 9.95 2.87 14.43
C ASP A 152 8.76 3.83 14.33
N TYR A 153 7.62 3.41 14.87
CA TYR A 153 6.41 4.23 14.88
C TYR A 153 6.57 5.52 15.71
N ASN A 154 7.41 5.53 16.72
CA ASN A 154 7.68 6.76 17.47
C ASN A 154 8.40 7.81 16.60
N ALA A 155 9.32 7.38 15.73
CA ALA A 155 9.94 8.29 14.76
C ALA A 155 8.92 8.78 13.73
N LEU A 156 8.03 7.92 13.24
CA LEU A 156 6.96 8.29 12.30
C LEU A 156 5.95 9.28 12.90
N ILE A 157 5.63 9.14 14.19
CA ILE A 157 4.78 10.10 14.92
C ILE A 157 5.49 11.46 15.03
N ARG A 158 6.76 11.47 15.46
CA ARG A 158 7.54 12.71 15.58
C ARG A 158 7.68 13.45 14.25
N SER A 159 7.76 12.73 13.12
CA SER A 159 7.83 13.32 11.77
C SER A 159 6.47 13.72 11.20
N GLY A 160 5.37 13.45 11.92
CA GLY A 160 4.01 13.74 11.46
C GLY A 160 3.51 12.84 10.33
N CYS A 161 4.13 11.67 10.15
CA CYS A 161 3.67 10.66 9.19
C CYS A 161 2.46 9.89 9.70
N CYS A 162 2.30 9.79 11.02
CA CYS A 162 1.12 9.21 11.66
C CYS A 162 0.81 9.88 13.00
N ILE A 163 -0.41 9.67 13.46
CA ILE A 163 -0.99 10.18 14.71
C ILE A 163 -1.30 8.97 15.60
N ALA A 164 -0.83 9.01 16.85
CA ALA A 164 -1.22 8.04 17.85
C ALA A 164 -2.56 8.45 18.45
N CYS A 165 -3.54 7.55 18.49
CA CYS A 165 -4.87 7.83 19.06
C CYS A 165 -5.50 6.55 19.61
N GLY A 166 -6.40 6.72 20.59
CA GLY A 166 -6.96 5.59 21.35
C GLY A 166 -5.91 4.88 22.19
N ASP A 167 -6.21 3.66 22.61
CA ASP A 167 -5.29 2.81 23.39
C ASP A 167 -5.03 1.50 22.63
N GLU A 168 -5.78 0.43 22.91
CA GLU A 168 -5.67 -0.87 22.21
C GLU A 168 -6.27 -0.83 20.80
N VAL A 169 -7.21 0.07 20.55
CA VAL A 169 -7.92 0.26 19.28
C VAL A 169 -7.86 1.72 18.84
N ILE A 170 -8.04 1.96 17.57
CA ILE A 170 -8.11 3.32 17.00
C ILE A 170 -9.29 4.07 17.63
N ASP A 171 -9.03 5.30 18.06
CA ASP A 171 -10.09 6.27 18.36
C ASP A 171 -10.58 6.92 17.05
N TYR A 172 -11.72 6.46 16.57
CA TYR A 172 -12.33 7.01 15.36
C TYR A 172 -12.71 8.48 15.49
N THR A 173 -12.98 8.95 16.71
CA THR A 173 -13.27 10.38 16.94
C THR A 173 -12.08 11.24 16.55
N ALA A 174 -10.85 10.78 16.87
CA ALA A 174 -9.64 11.50 16.47
C ALA A 174 -9.46 11.56 14.94
N VAL A 175 -9.84 10.49 14.23
CA VAL A 175 -9.81 10.46 12.75
C VAL A 175 -10.86 11.41 12.15
N GLU A 176 -12.08 11.38 12.72
CA GLU A 176 -13.18 12.23 12.31
C GLU A 176 -12.87 13.72 12.54
N ASP A 177 -12.37 14.06 13.73
CA ASP A 177 -11.95 15.43 14.07
C ASP A 177 -10.81 15.92 13.18
N TYR A 178 -9.88 15.04 12.82
CA TYR A 178 -8.82 15.37 11.87
C TYR A 178 -9.43 15.79 10.52
N ILE A 179 -10.36 15.01 9.98
CA ILE A 179 -11.00 15.29 8.68
C ILE A 179 -11.86 16.55 8.76
N LEU A 180 -12.72 16.67 9.77
CA LEU A 180 -13.64 17.80 9.95
C LEU A 180 -12.92 19.14 10.16
N THR A 181 -11.67 19.13 10.59
CA THR A 181 -10.85 20.33 10.82
C THR A 181 -9.84 20.62 9.70
N LEU A 182 -9.79 19.79 8.64
CA LEU A 182 -8.82 20.00 7.55
C LEU A 182 -9.01 21.33 6.82
N GLU A 183 -10.26 21.68 6.50
CA GLU A 183 -10.56 22.92 5.79
C GLU A 183 -10.16 24.15 6.61
N ASP A 184 -10.46 24.17 7.91
CA ASP A 184 -10.08 25.26 8.80
C ASP A 184 -8.56 25.36 8.98
N LYS A 185 -7.88 24.21 9.11
CA LYS A 185 -6.43 24.16 9.38
C LYS A 185 -5.57 24.45 8.17
N LEU A 186 -5.96 23.94 7.01
CA LEU A 186 -5.14 24.03 5.78
C LEU A 186 -5.72 24.99 4.75
N GLY A 187 -6.97 25.44 4.92
CA GLY A 187 -7.68 26.28 3.96
C GLY A 187 -7.97 25.56 2.65
N VAL A 188 -8.13 24.26 2.67
CA VAL A 188 -8.52 23.43 1.51
C VAL A 188 -10.03 23.37 1.35
N GLU A 189 -10.51 22.91 0.21
CA GLU A 189 -11.93 22.66 -0.07
C GLU A 189 -12.12 21.16 -0.36
N ILE A 190 -12.74 20.42 0.57
CA ILE A 190 -12.98 18.98 0.40
C ILE A 190 -14.14 18.78 -0.58
N GLN A 191 -13.86 18.15 -1.72
CA GLN A 191 -14.86 17.89 -2.76
C GLN A 191 -15.60 16.58 -2.48
N GLN A 192 -14.88 15.52 -2.16
CA GLN A 192 -15.44 14.19 -1.89
C GLN A 192 -14.58 13.42 -0.91
N ILE A 193 -15.21 12.47 -0.19
CA ILE A 193 -14.58 11.53 0.73
C ILE A 193 -14.86 10.11 0.26
N GLY A 194 -13.84 9.43 -0.29
CA GLY A 194 -13.92 8.03 -0.73
C GLY A 194 -13.57 7.06 0.38
N TYR A 195 -14.38 6.03 0.56
CA TYR A 195 -14.22 5.06 1.64
C TYR A 195 -14.58 3.63 1.22
N ASP A 196 -14.01 2.64 1.92
CA ASP A 196 -14.48 1.25 1.86
C ASP A 196 -15.67 1.06 2.83
N ARG A 197 -16.70 0.37 2.38
CA ARG A 197 -17.94 0.12 3.14
C ARG A 197 -17.71 -0.47 4.55
N TRP A 198 -16.67 -1.29 4.69
CA TRP A 198 -16.38 -1.96 5.95
C TRP A 198 -15.87 -0.96 6.99
N ASN A 199 -16.56 -0.89 8.14
CA ASN A 199 -16.25 -0.05 9.31
C ASN A 199 -16.42 1.48 9.14
N ALA A 200 -16.91 1.96 8.00
CA ALA A 200 -17.02 3.40 7.74
C ALA A 200 -18.37 4.02 8.11
N LEU A 201 -19.44 3.23 8.27
CA LEU A 201 -20.82 3.71 8.33
C LEU A 201 -21.08 4.81 9.37
N SER A 202 -20.55 4.69 10.59
CA SER A 202 -20.78 5.72 11.63
C SER A 202 -20.04 7.03 11.33
N SER A 203 -18.79 6.92 10.86
CA SER A 203 -17.97 8.09 10.51
C SER A 203 -18.52 8.77 9.27
N VAL A 204 -18.96 8.00 8.25
CA VAL A 204 -19.58 8.53 7.03
C VAL A 204 -20.85 9.33 7.36
N GLN A 205 -21.73 8.83 8.23
CA GLN A 205 -22.91 9.57 8.66
C GLN A 205 -22.58 10.92 9.32
N LYS A 206 -21.46 11.02 10.03
CA LYS A 206 -20.99 12.29 10.61
C LYS A 206 -20.48 13.23 9.52
N PHE A 207 -19.74 12.73 8.54
CA PHE A 207 -19.25 13.54 7.43
C PHE A 207 -20.41 14.07 6.56
N GLU A 208 -21.39 13.22 6.24
CA GLU A 208 -22.59 13.62 5.50
C GLU A 208 -23.42 14.68 6.26
N LYS A 209 -23.57 14.53 7.59
CA LYS A 209 -24.21 15.55 8.44
C LYS A 209 -23.44 16.85 8.47
N ALA A 210 -22.11 16.81 8.32
CA ALA A 210 -21.27 18.01 8.19
C ALA A 210 -21.31 18.62 6.77
N GLY A 211 -22.03 18.00 5.82
CA GLY A 211 -22.24 18.51 4.46
C GLY A 211 -21.26 17.94 3.42
N TYR A 212 -20.42 16.97 3.77
CA TYR A 212 -19.50 16.37 2.82
C TYR A 212 -20.15 15.29 1.96
N THR A 213 -19.76 15.23 0.70
CA THR A 213 -20.15 14.16 -0.22
C THR A 213 -19.26 12.93 0.01
N CYS A 214 -19.87 11.81 0.46
CA CYS A 214 -19.18 10.56 0.73
C CYS A 214 -19.46 9.55 -0.38
N VAL A 215 -18.41 8.89 -0.89
CA VAL A 215 -18.47 7.94 -2.02
C VAL A 215 -17.97 6.58 -1.58
N GLU A 216 -18.84 5.56 -1.63
CA GLU A 216 -18.45 4.18 -1.38
C GLU A 216 -17.63 3.63 -2.55
N ILE A 217 -16.41 3.18 -2.27
CA ILE A 217 -15.50 2.57 -3.25
C ILE A 217 -15.45 1.07 -2.99
N LYS A 218 -16.04 0.29 -3.87
CA LYS A 218 -16.03 -1.18 -3.78
C LYS A 218 -14.59 -1.69 -3.91
N GLN A 219 -14.11 -2.42 -2.92
CA GLN A 219 -12.76 -3.02 -2.90
C GLN A 219 -12.70 -4.28 -3.78
N HIS A 220 -13.05 -4.13 -5.04
CA HIS A 220 -13.08 -5.18 -6.04
C HIS A 220 -12.11 -4.86 -7.19
N SER A 221 -11.52 -5.90 -7.77
CA SER A 221 -10.53 -5.77 -8.86
C SER A 221 -11.02 -4.93 -10.04
N SER A 222 -12.28 -5.07 -10.45
CA SER A 222 -12.88 -4.31 -11.55
C SER A 222 -12.97 -2.81 -11.29
N VAL A 223 -13.07 -2.40 -10.02
CA VAL A 223 -13.14 -0.98 -9.62
C VAL A 223 -11.74 -0.42 -9.39
N LEU A 224 -10.90 -1.16 -8.65
CA LEU A 224 -9.58 -0.69 -8.24
C LEU A 224 -8.51 -0.81 -9.32
N HIS A 225 -8.75 -1.57 -10.40
CA HIS A 225 -7.76 -1.74 -11.47
C HIS A 225 -7.36 -0.41 -12.09
N SER A 226 -8.35 0.39 -12.53
CA SER A 226 -8.10 1.66 -13.23
C SER A 226 -7.30 2.65 -12.38
N PRO A 227 -7.73 3.02 -11.15
CA PRO A 227 -6.98 3.96 -10.33
C PRO A 227 -5.62 3.41 -9.89
N THR A 228 -5.48 2.10 -9.65
CA THR A 228 -4.19 1.47 -9.34
C THR A 228 -3.21 1.60 -10.51
N LYS A 229 -3.68 1.34 -11.73
CA LYS A 229 -2.89 1.47 -12.95
C LYS A 229 -2.51 2.93 -13.20
N TRP A 230 -3.47 3.84 -13.15
CA TRP A 230 -3.23 5.26 -13.39
C TRP A 230 -2.28 5.90 -12.37
N LEU A 231 -2.42 5.59 -11.09
CA LEU A 231 -1.47 6.02 -10.05
C LEU A 231 -0.04 5.54 -10.37
N LYS A 232 0.12 4.28 -10.79
CA LYS A 232 1.42 3.73 -11.22
C LYS A 232 1.98 4.48 -12.42
N GLU A 233 1.17 4.79 -13.41
CA GLU A 233 1.55 5.57 -14.60
C GLU A 233 1.98 6.99 -14.22
N CYS A 234 1.25 7.66 -13.35
CA CYS A 234 1.63 8.98 -12.82
C CYS A 234 2.98 8.93 -12.09
N ILE A 235 3.23 7.92 -11.26
CA ILE A 235 4.52 7.76 -10.59
C ILE A 235 5.66 7.54 -11.59
N LEU A 236 5.45 6.66 -12.57
CA LEU A 236 6.48 6.32 -13.56
C LEU A 236 6.80 7.48 -14.50
N SER A 237 5.81 8.32 -14.83
CA SER A 237 5.96 9.51 -15.68
C SER A 237 6.39 10.78 -14.93
N GLY A 238 6.60 10.70 -13.60
CA GLY A 238 6.96 11.86 -12.77
C GLY A 238 5.81 12.83 -12.48
N ARG A 239 4.57 12.43 -12.76
CA ARG A 239 3.33 13.19 -12.53
C ARG A 239 2.66 12.88 -11.18
N TYR A 240 3.39 12.31 -10.24
CA TYR A 240 2.96 12.06 -8.88
C TYR A 240 3.93 12.71 -7.90
N GLN A 241 3.42 13.53 -7.01
CA GLN A 241 4.17 14.17 -5.95
C GLN A 241 3.51 13.92 -4.60
N TYR A 242 4.31 13.76 -3.56
CA TYR A 242 3.81 13.56 -2.21
C TYR A 242 4.60 14.37 -1.20
N ASP A 243 3.89 14.89 -0.19
CA ASP A 243 4.53 15.50 0.96
C ASP A 243 5.30 14.44 1.74
N GLU A 244 6.56 14.73 2.07
CA GLU A 244 7.50 13.80 2.70
C GLU A 244 6.84 12.96 3.80
N ASN A 245 6.75 11.65 3.57
CA ASN A 245 6.12 10.70 4.46
C ASN A 245 6.80 9.32 4.37
N GLN A 246 7.62 9.01 5.38
CA GLN A 246 8.34 7.75 5.44
C GLN A 246 7.39 6.54 5.57
N MET A 247 6.25 6.70 6.25
CA MET A 247 5.28 5.62 6.39
C MET A 247 4.63 5.28 5.03
N LEU A 248 4.33 6.28 4.20
CA LEU A 248 3.85 6.07 2.83
C LEU A 248 4.89 5.33 1.98
N GLU A 249 6.16 5.69 2.10
CA GLU A 249 7.24 4.99 1.39
C GLU A 249 7.34 3.51 1.80
N ILE A 250 7.23 3.20 3.10
CA ILE A 250 7.19 1.82 3.61
C ILE A 250 5.99 1.07 3.05
N ASN A 251 4.81 1.71 3.03
CA ASN A 251 3.60 1.11 2.49
C ASN A 251 3.72 0.81 0.98
N PHE A 252 4.36 1.69 0.19
CA PHE A 252 4.67 1.39 -1.22
C PHE A 252 5.64 0.22 -1.39
N GLN A 253 6.65 0.09 -0.52
CA GLN A 253 7.56 -1.07 -0.54
C GLN A 253 6.85 -2.40 -0.25
N ASN A 254 5.85 -2.36 0.62
CA ASN A 254 5.05 -3.53 1.00
C ASN A 254 4.00 -3.89 -0.04
N ALA A 255 3.54 -2.92 -0.84
CA ALA A 255 2.42 -3.09 -1.75
C ALA A 255 2.69 -4.14 -2.83
N ARG A 256 1.76 -5.08 -2.97
CA ARG A 256 1.77 -6.13 -3.98
C ARG A 256 0.48 -6.12 -4.76
N CYS A 257 0.60 -6.32 -6.06
CA CYS A 257 -0.55 -6.47 -6.95
C CYS A 257 -0.90 -7.95 -7.14
N THR A 258 -2.19 -8.21 -7.24
CA THR A 258 -2.72 -9.46 -7.78
C THR A 258 -3.50 -9.17 -9.04
N GLU A 259 -3.59 -10.17 -9.89
CA GLU A 259 -4.36 -10.12 -11.12
C GLU A 259 -5.54 -11.10 -11.00
N ASP A 260 -6.72 -10.67 -11.41
CA ASP A 260 -7.89 -11.55 -11.50
C ASP A 260 -7.93 -12.27 -12.85
N THR A 261 -8.95 -13.10 -13.04
CA THR A 261 -9.16 -13.87 -14.28
C THR A 261 -9.37 -12.97 -15.52
N ASN A 262 -9.79 -11.72 -15.33
CA ASN A 262 -10.00 -10.72 -16.38
C ASN A 262 -8.75 -9.83 -16.57
N LYS A 263 -7.62 -10.20 -15.96
CA LYS A 263 -6.35 -9.45 -15.99
C LYS A 263 -6.42 -8.06 -15.32
N ASN A 264 -7.38 -7.83 -14.44
CA ASN A 264 -7.42 -6.63 -13.63
C ASN A 264 -6.38 -6.74 -12.51
N LYS A 265 -5.35 -5.89 -12.58
CA LYS A 265 -4.32 -5.78 -11.53
C LYS A 265 -4.70 -4.72 -10.52
N TYR A 266 -4.62 -5.05 -9.23
CA TYR A 266 -4.88 -4.11 -8.14
C TYR A 266 -4.02 -4.44 -6.92
N VAL A 267 -3.77 -3.46 -6.06
CA VAL A 267 -3.06 -3.68 -4.79
C VAL A 267 -3.94 -4.52 -3.86
N ASN A 268 -3.41 -5.64 -3.41
CA ASN A 268 -4.14 -6.58 -2.56
C ASN A 268 -3.53 -6.62 -1.16
N LYS A 269 -4.28 -6.15 -0.14
CA LYS A 269 -3.85 -6.13 1.26
C LYS A 269 -3.38 -7.50 1.77
N LYS A 270 -4.13 -8.57 1.44
CA LYS A 270 -3.83 -9.94 1.92
C LYS A 270 -2.57 -10.54 1.29
N LYS A 271 -2.16 -10.06 0.14
CA LYS A 271 -0.99 -10.53 -0.60
C LYS A 271 0.22 -9.61 -0.44
N SER A 272 0.02 -8.42 0.12
CA SER A 272 1.10 -7.48 0.41
C SER A 272 2.01 -8.01 1.52
N GLY A 273 3.26 -7.56 1.52
CA GLY A 273 4.27 -8.07 2.45
C GLY A 273 4.04 -7.66 3.91
N ASP A 274 3.38 -6.53 4.11
CA ASP A 274 3.02 -5.94 5.40
C ASP A 274 1.98 -4.82 5.17
N LYS A 275 1.87 -3.84 6.07
CA LYS A 275 0.90 -2.74 6.01
C LYS A 275 1.00 -1.94 4.72
N VAL A 276 -0.17 -1.68 4.12
CA VAL A 276 -0.33 -0.92 2.86
C VAL A 276 -1.48 0.08 2.93
N ASP A 277 -1.97 0.39 4.12
CA ASP A 277 -3.17 1.19 4.35
C ASP A 277 -3.06 2.58 3.70
N GLN A 278 -1.87 3.22 3.76
CA GLN A 278 -1.65 4.51 3.09
C GLN A 278 -1.66 4.40 1.56
N VAL A 279 -1.25 3.27 0.97
CA VAL A 279 -1.36 3.06 -0.48
C VAL A 279 -2.81 2.84 -0.89
N VAL A 280 -3.60 2.13 -0.07
CA VAL A 280 -5.03 1.92 -0.33
C VAL A 280 -5.78 3.25 -0.25
N GLY A 281 -5.56 4.06 0.80
CA GLY A 281 -6.10 5.42 0.87
C GLY A 281 -5.73 6.27 -0.34
N ASN A 282 -4.46 6.17 -0.77
CA ASN A 282 -3.94 6.87 -1.96
C ASN A 282 -4.63 6.41 -3.26
N ILE A 283 -4.95 5.12 -3.41
CA ILE A 283 -5.71 4.60 -4.55
C ILE A 283 -7.16 5.08 -4.49
N ASN A 284 -7.78 5.12 -3.30
CA ASN A 284 -9.16 5.59 -3.13
C ASN A 284 -9.30 7.07 -3.52
N SER A 285 -8.40 7.95 -3.11
CA SER A 285 -8.40 9.35 -3.54
C SER A 285 -8.08 9.52 -5.03
N THR A 286 -7.21 8.65 -5.58
CA THR A 286 -6.95 8.60 -7.03
C THR A 286 -8.19 8.20 -7.82
N TYR A 287 -8.98 7.24 -7.31
CA TYR A 287 -10.26 6.86 -7.92
C TYR A 287 -11.19 8.05 -8.04
N LEU A 288 -11.36 8.84 -6.97
CA LEU A 288 -12.26 10.00 -7.00
C LEU A 288 -11.84 11.03 -8.05
N ILE A 289 -10.55 11.37 -8.11
CA ILE A 289 -10.03 12.29 -9.11
C ILE A 289 -10.15 11.72 -10.53
N GLU A 290 -9.91 10.42 -10.70
CA GLU A 290 -10.10 9.76 -12.00
C GLU A 290 -11.54 9.89 -12.50
N GLN A 291 -12.51 9.71 -11.59
CA GLN A 291 -13.92 9.88 -11.94
C GLN A 291 -14.26 11.35 -12.23
N GLU A 292 -13.73 12.28 -11.45
CA GLU A 292 -13.92 13.73 -11.69
C GLU A 292 -13.43 14.12 -13.09
N LEU A 293 -12.24 13.66 -13.49
CA LEU A 293 -11.65 13.95 -14.81
C LEU A 293 -12.40 13.28 -15.98
N LEU A 294 -13.04 12.13 -15.73
CA LEU A 294 -13.77 11.40 -16.77
C LEU A 294 -15.20 11.89 -16.99
N TYR A 295 -15.89 12.27 -15.90
CA TYR A 295 -17.33 12.48 -15.92
C TYR A 295 -17.78 13.84 -15.37
N GLY A 296 -16.91 14.57 -14.65
CA GLY A 296 -17.27 15.77 -13.89
C GLY A 296 -18.13 15.45 -12.66
N THR A 297 -18.27 16.41 -11.76
CA THR A 297 -19.00 16.24 -10.48
C THR A 297 -20.50 16.01 -10.64
N SER A 298 -21.08 16.40 -11.78
CA SER A 298 -22.54 16.41 -11.98
C SER A 298 -23.15 15.08 -12.45
N GLU A 299 -22.39 14.14 -12.98
CA GLU A 299 -22.91 12.88 -13.55
C GLU A 299 -22.90 11.68 -12.58
N TYR A 300 -22.27 11.81 -11.42
CA TYR A 300 -22.16 10.71 -10.45
C TYR A 300 -23.46 10.23 -9.86
N PHE A 301 -24.48 11.09 -9.77
CA PHE A 301 -25.76 10.74 -9.15
C PHE A 301 -26.67 9.87 -10.02
N VAL A 302 -26.38 9.70 -11.31
CA VAL A 302 -27.29 9.02 -12.24
C VAL A 302 -26.95 7.53 -12.44
N GLN A 303 -25.74 7.08 -12.11
CA GLN A 303 -25.32 5.68 -12.32
C GLN A 303 -25.44 4.77 -11.09
N MET A 304 -25.87 5.28 -9.94
CA MET A 304 -26.04 4.51 -8.70
C MET A 304 -27.50 4.27 -8.29
N ILE A 305 -28.47 4.45 -9.21
CA ILE A 305 -29.88 4.08 -8.97
C ILE A 305 -30.19 2.76 -9.66
#